data_2c19a95334bee52c42bfb8a26ba5606d
#
_entry.id   2c19a95334bee52c42bfb8a26ba5606d
#
_cell.length_a   1.000
_cell.length_b   1.000
_cell.length_c   1.000
_cell.angle_alpha   90.00
_cell.angle_beta   90.00
_cell.angle_gamma   90.00
#
_symmetry.space_group_name_H-M   'P 1'
#
loop_
_entity.id
_entity.type
_entity.pdbx_description
1 polymer ?
#
loop_
_entity_poly.entity_id
_entity_poly.type
_entity_poly.pdbx_seq_one_letter_code
_entity_poly.pdbx_strand_id
1 'polypeptide(L)'
;MTLCYQNAKKSQSFPFGIVTVAERFKEHLDVNITSLLSMTDPFLREHKNIRQTYKQLIATAGTPTTVAAFLQGLDYEHYAPEKVNGKCLHVNDFYAALEELNTMPLAVAERYTGTNRRDLVIVGIHLVTAIMAKLGFDSCIVMDDGLREGVAISNCNKMVCS
;
A
#
# COMPACT_ATOMS: atom_id res chain seq x y z
N MET A 1 -8.80 1.09 5.82
CA MET A 1 -9.41 0.72 4.50
C MET A 1 -10.61 1.62 4.24
N THR A 2 -10.76 2.09 3.03
CA THR A 2 -11.92 2.91 2.61
C THR A 2 -12.52 2.31 1.34
N LEU A 3 -13.84 2.12 1.33
CA LEU A 3 -14.59 1.68 0.17
C LEU A 3 -15.42 2.86 -0.37
N CYS A 4 -15.27 3.17 -1.65
CA CYS A 4 -16.01 4.24 -2.33
C CYS A 4 -16.78 3.65 -3.50
N TYR A 5 -18.10 3.82 -3.51
CA TYR A 5 -18.98 3.38 -4.60
C TYR A 5 -20.06 4.44 -4.85
N GLN A 6 -20.15 4.93 -6.08
CA GLN A 6 -20.99 6.08 -6.41
C GLN A 6 -20.71 7.24 -5.43
N ASN A 7 -21.71 7.74 -4.71
CA ASN A 7 -21.58 8.81 -3.72
C ASN A 7 -21.46 8.29 -2.27
N ALA A 8 -21.41 6.96 -2.07
CA ALA A 8 -21.28 6.37 -0.76
C ALA A 8 -19.82 6.09 -0.41
N LYS A 9 -19.43 6.44 0.82
CA LYS A 9 -18.10 6.20 1.37
C LYS A 9 -18.24 5.44 2.69
N LYS A 10 -17.54 4.31 2.81
CA LYS A 10 -17.38 3.56 4.05
C LYS A 10 -15.91 3.42 4.36
N SER A 11 -15.50 3.72 5.59
CA SER A 11 -14.09 3.59 6.00
C SER A 11 -13.99 2.99 7.39
N GLN A 12 -12.94 2.17 7.58
CA GLN A 12 -12.59 1.60 8.87
C GLN A 12 -11.08 1.53 9.02
N SER A 13 -10.59 1.91 10.21
CA SER A 13 -9.21 1.69 10.63
C SER A 13 -9.10 0.35 11.34
N PHE A 14 -7.95 -0.32 11.13
CA PHE A 14 -7.63 -1.58 11.79
C PHE A 14 -6.37 -1.40 12.64
N PRO A 15 -6.27 -2.04 13.82
CA PRO A 15 -5.17 -1.83 14.76
C PRO A 15 -3.90 -2.60 14.38
N PHE A 16 -3.55 -2.61 13.10
CA PHE A 16 -2.31 -3.20 12.62
C PHE A 16 -1.75 -2.42 11.41
N GLY A 17 -0.46 -2.45 11.26
CA GLY A 17 0.29 -1.86 10.16
C GLY A 17 1.69 -2.48 10.09
N ILE A 18 2.51 -2.01 9.15
CA ILE A 18 3.83 -2.60 8.88
C ILE A 18 4.73 -2.67 10.13
N VAL A 19 4.75 -1.63 10.95
CA VAL A 19 5.55 -1.62 12.19
C VAL A 19 5.06 -2.67 13.17
N THR A 20 3.74 -2.70 13.42
CA THR A 20 3.13 -3.68 14.33
C THR A 20 3.37 -5.11 13.87
N VAL A 21 3.31 -5.35 12.56
CA VAL A 21 3.57 -6.67 11.96
C VAL A 21 5.06 -7.02 12.09
N ALA A 22 5.97 -6.08 11.77
CA ALA A 22 7.41 -6.29 11.88
C ALA A 22 7.87 -6.58 13.31
N GLU A 23 7.31 -5.88 14.30
CA GLU A 23 7.67 -6.07 15.70
C GLU A 23 7.13 -7.38 16.29
N ARG A 24 5.92 -7.78 15.90
CA ARG A 24 5.24 -8.96 16.48
C ARG A 24 5.60 -10.27 15.79
N PHE A 25 5.95 -10.23 14.50
CA PHE A 25 5.98 -11.43 13.67
C PHE A 25 7.27 -11.57 12.85
N LYS A 26 8.41 -11.48 13.53
CA LYS A 26 9.72 -11.71 12.90
C LYS A 26 9.86 -13.09 12.27
N GLU A 27 9.16 -14.07 12.82
CA GLU A 27 9.10 -15.45 12.32
C GLU A 27 7.65 -15.76 11.87
N HIS A 28 7.50 -16.51 10.76
CA HIS A 28 6.18 -16.91 10.21
C HIS A 28 5.27 -15.76 9.77
N LEU A 29 5.81 -14.84 9.00
CA LEU A 29 5.14 -13.60 8.58
C LEU A 29 3.80 -13.88 7.88
N ASP A 30 3.76 -14.81 6.93
CA ASP A 30 2.57 -15.08 6.09
C ASP A 30 1.38 -15.62 6.90
N VAL A 31 1.63 -16.54 7.82
CA VAL A 31 0.57 -17.12 8.67
C VAL A 31 0.00 -16.04 9.59
N ASN A 32 0.85 -15.20 10.14
CA ASN A 32 0.46 -14.15 11.05
C ASN A 32 -0.30 -13.01 10.34
N ILE A 33 0.11 -12.64 9.14
CA ILE A 33 -0.62 -11.65 8.31
C ILE A 33 -2.03 -12.17 7.98
N THR A 34 -2.18 -13.42 7.60
CA THR A 34 -3.48 -14.03 7.32
C THR A 34 -4.39 -13.98 8.55
N SER A 35 -3.85 -14.29 9.72
CA SER A 35 -4.60 -14.17 10.99
C SER A 35 -5.01 -12.73 11.30
N LEU A 36 -4.11 -11.75 11.12
CA LEU A 36 -4.45 -10.34 11.30
C LEU A 36 -5.51 -9.85 10.33
N LEU A 37 -5.43 -10.28 9.07
CA LEU A 37 -6.42 -9.89 8.06
C LEU A 37 -7.82 -10.43 8.37
N SER A 38 -7.97 -11.46 9.20
CA SER A 38 -9.30 -11.91 9.66
C SER A 38 -10.05 -10.82 10.44
N MET A 39 -9.34 -9.87 11.06
CA MET A 39 -9.95 -8.72 11.74
C MET A 39 -10.71 -7.79 10.77
N THR A 40 -10.45 -7.88 9.48
CA THR A 40 -11.18 -7.12 8.45
C THR A 40 -12.50 -7.79 8.05
N ASP A 41 -12.72 -9.05 8.40
CA ASP A 41 -13.87 -9.84 7.95
C ASP A 41 -15.24 -9.25 8.30
N PRO A 42 -15.48 -8.67 9.49
CA PRO A 42 -16.76 -8.04 9.78
C PRO A 42 -17.07 -6.91 8.81
N PHE A 43 -16.08 -6.02 8.56
CA PHE A 43 -16.22 -4.91 7.63
C PHE A 43 -16.43 -5.38 6.18
N LEU A 44 -15.69 -6.43 5.75
CA LEU A 44 -15.79 -6.96 4.39
C LEU A 44 -17.10 -7.74 4.16
N ARG A 45 -17.64 -8.41 5.20
CA ARG A 45 -18.93 -9.11 5.11
C ARG A 45 -20.12 -8.18 4.88
N GLU A 46 -20.06 -6.95 5.40
CA GLU A 46 -21.06 -5.92 5.11
C GLU A 46 -21.05 -5.48 3.64
N HIS A 47 -19.95 -5.74 2.93
CA HIS A 47 -19.72 -5.31 1.54
C HIS A 47 -19.45 -6.53 0.65
N LYS A 48 -20.47 -7.36 0.49
CA LYS A 48 -20.40 -8.57 -0.36
C LYS A 48 -19.99 -8.21 -1.80
N ASN A 49 -19.21 -9.10 -2.43
CA ASN A 49 -18.76 -8.96 -3.81
C ASN A 49 -17.90 -7.72 -4.09
N ILE A 50 -16.94 -7.41 -3.20
CA ILE A 50 -16.04 -6.24 -3.32
C ILE A 50 -15.45 -6.14 -4.73
N ARG A 51 -14.89 -7.23 -5.26
CA ARG A 51 -14.26 -7.24 -6.60
C ARG A 51 -15.23 -6.93 -7.74
N GLN A 52 -16.51 -7.31 -7.61
CA GLN A 52 -17.53 -7.00 -8.62
C GLN A 52 -18.04 -5.56 -8.49
N THR A 53 -18.12 -5.05 -7.26
CA THR A 53 -18.64 -3.71 -6.97
C THR A 53 -17.59 -2.63 -7.20
N TYR A 54 -16.36 -2.86 -6.74
CA TYR A 54 -15.25 -1.89 -6.78
C TYR A 54 -14.29 -2.24 -7.92
N LYS A 55 -14.13 -1.31 -8.85
CA LYS A 55 -13.36 -1.53 -10.09
C LYS A 55 -11.85 -1.51 -9.87
N GLN A 56 -11.39 -0.75 -8.89
CA GLN A 56 -9.97 -0.49 -8.67
C GLN A 56 -9.63 -0.58 -7.19
N LEU A 57 -8.43 -1.07 -6.90
CA LEU A 57 -7.77 -0.93 -5.63
C LEU A 57 -6.78 0.24 -5.73
N ILE A 58 -6.89 1.19 -4.82
CA ILE A 58 -5.94 2.29 -4.69
C ILE A 58 -5.10 2.03 -3.45
N ALA A 59 -3.80 1.97 -3.63
CA ALA A 59 -2.84 1.75 -2.57
C ALA A 59 -2.07 3.06 -2.29
N THR A 60 -2.23 3.58 -1.09
CA THR A 60 -1.51 4.77 -0.61
C THR A 60 -0.53 4.37 0.48
N ALA A 61 0.38 5.24 0.84
CA ALA A 61 1.41 5.03 1.86
C ALA A 61 2.73 4.41 1.35
N GLY A 62 3.70 4.33 2.26
CA GLY A 62 5.11 4.17 1.93
C GLY A 62 5.48 2.92 1.14
N THR A 63 4.89 1.75 1.42
CA THR A 63 5.31 0.52 0.73
C THR A 63 4.96 0.52 -0.76
N PRO A 64 3.71 0.75 -1.20
CA PRO A 64 3.39 0.80 -2.62
C PRO A 64 4.19 1.86 -3.38
N THR A 65 4.37 3.04 -2.79
CA THR A 65 5.12 4.14 -3.42
C THR A 65 6.61 3.82 -3.53
N THR A 66 7.20 3.18 -2.50
CA THR A 66 8.60 2.72 -2.55
C THR A 66 8.79 1.66 -3.63
N VAL A 67 7.89 0.67 -3.72
CA VAL A 67 7.96 -0.37 -4.78
C VAL A 67 7.83 0.25 -6.17
N ALA A 68 6.88 1.17 -6.36
CA ALA A 68 6.71 1.86 -7.65
C ALA A 68 7.94 2.70 -8.04
N ALA A 69 8.60 3.34 -7.08
CA ALA A 69 9.84 4.07 -7.31
C ALA A 69 11.00 3.12 -7.61
N PHE A 70 11.16 2.06 -6.82
CA PHE A 70 12.20 1.05 -6.97
C PHE A 70 12.20 0.42 -8.35
N LEU A 71 11.05 -0.03 -8.84
CA LEU A 71 10.90 -0.63 -10.17
C LEU A 71 11.19 0.33 -11.33
N GLN A 72 11.21 1.63 -11.06
CA GLN A 72 11.62 2.65 -12.02
C GLN A 72 13.09 3.07 -11.86
N GLY A 73 13.84 2.42 -10.95
CA GLY A 73 15.23 2.78 -10.65
C GLY A 73 15.38 4.09 -9.89
N LEU A 74 14.31 4.62 -9.30
CA LEU A 74 14.35 5.82 -8.48
C LEU A 74 14.79 5.46 -7.07
N ASP A 75 15.92 5.97 -6.66
CA ASP A 75 16.39 5.84 -5.28
C ASP A 75 15.67 6.83 -4.36
N TYR A 76 15.93 6.72 -3.04
CA TYR A 76 15.26 7.53 -2.04
C TYR A 76 15.57 9.03 -2.15
N GLU A 77 16.76 9.39 -2.64
CA GLU A 77 17.18 10.79 -2.81
C GLU A 77 16.57 11.42 -4.07
N HIS A 78 16.32 10.62 -5.11
CA HIS A 78 15.75 11.05 -6.38
C HIS A 78 14.27 10.65 -6.52
N TYR A 79 13.60 10.45 -5.39
CA TYR A 79 12.18 10.14 -5.38
C TYR A 79 11.37 11.28 -6.02
N ALA A 80 10.47 10.91 -6.91
CA ALA A 80 9.66 11.85 -7.68
C ALA A 80 8.17 11.42 -7.63
N PRO A 81 7.32 12.09 -6.82
CA PRO A 81 5.91 11.75 -6.66
C PRO A 81 5.14 11.69 -7.98
N GLU A 82 5.45 12.58 -8.93
CA GLU A 82 4.82 12.63 -10.25
C GLU A 82 5.13 11.39 -11.11
N LYS A 83 6.20 10.68 -10.82
CA LYS A 83 6.54 9.41 -11.48
C LYS A 83 5.89 8.20 -10.85
N VAL A 84 5.44 8.34 -9.61
CA VAL A 84 4.85 7.28 -8.81
C VAL A 84 3.33 7.32 -8.82
N ASN A 85 2.74 8.53 -8.74
CA ASN A 85 1.30 8.73 -8.76
C ASN A 85 0.66 8.17 -10.03
N GLY A 86 -0.41 7.40 -9.84
CA GLY A 86 -1.16 6.78 -10.93
C GLY A 86 -0.53 5.52 -11.53
N LYS A 87 0.63 5.07 -11.02
CA LYS A 87 1.23 3.81 -11.50
C LYS A 87 0.37 2.62 -11.12
N CYS A 88 0.18 1.74 -12.09
CA CYS A 88 -0.44 0.44 -11.85
C CYS A 88 0.65 -0.57 -11.50
N LEU A 89 0.53 -1.19 -10.33
CA LEU A 89 1.37 -2.31 -9.89
C LEU A 89 0.52 -3.57 -9.85
N HIS A 90 1.04 -4.63 -10.47
CA HIS A 90 0.51 -5.98 -10.35
C HIS A 90 1.12 -6.71 -9.15
N VAL A 91 0.46 -7.75 -8.68
CA VAL A 91 0.98 -8.61 -7.59
C VAL A 91 2.39 -9.12 -7.90
N ASN A 92 2.67 -9.46 -9.17
CA ASN A 92 4.00 -9.92 -9.60
C ASN A 92 5.07 -8.84 -9.48
N ASP A 93 4.74 -7.57 -9.61
CA ASP A 93 5.68 -6.46 -9.43
C ASP A 93 6.14 -6.38 -7.97
N PHE A 94 5.25 -6.62 -7.03
CA PHE A 94 5.57 -6.71 -5.61
C PHE A 94 6.48 -7.90 -5.31
N TYR A 95 6.22 -9.07 -5.92
CA TYR A 95 7.09 -10.24 -5.73
C TYR A 95 8.47 -10.06 -6.37
N ALA A 96 8.55 -9.43 -7.54
CA ALA A 96 9.84 -9.10 -8.15
C ALA A 96 10.66 -8.16 -7.26
N ALA A 97 10.05 -7.08 -6.77
CA ALA A 97 10.70 -6.17 -5.84
C ALA A 97 11.13 -6.87 -4.53
N LEU A 98 10.32 -7.79 -4.01
CA LEU A 98 10.64 -8.58 -2.81
C LEU A 98 11.88 -9.44 -3.03
N GLU A 99 11.96 -10.16 -4.16
CA GLU A 99 13.10 -11.00 -4.51
C GLU A 99 14.38 -10.17 -4.63
N GLU A 100 14.33 -9.06 -5.35
CA GLU A 100 15.50 -8.19 -5.52
C GLU A 100 15.94 -7.56 -4.19
N LEU A 101 15.02 -7.05 -3.36
CA LEU A 101 15.34 -6.48 -2.05
C LEU A 101 15.95 -7.50 -1.07
N ASN A 102 15.57 -8.78 -1.19
CA ASN A 102 16.13 -9.85 -0.37
C ASN A 102 17.52 -10.27 -0.81
N THR A 103 17.83 -10.19 -2.09
CA THR A 103 19.07 -10.69 -2.67
C THR A 103 20.18 -9.65 -2.76
N MET A 104 19.82 -8.37 -2.91
CA MET A 104 20.81 -7.30 -3.02
C MET A 104 21.49 -6.99 -1.67
N PRO A 105 22.75 -6.46 -1.71
CA PRO A 105 23.44 -6.01 -0.49
C PRO A 105 22.62 -4.94 0.27
N LEU A 106 22.64 -4.98 1.60
CA LEU A 106 21.87 -4.06 2.46
C LEU A 106 22.07 -2.60 2.09
N ALA A 107 23.31 -2.17 1.92
CA ALA A 107 23.61 -0.77 1.57
C ALA A 107 23.01 -0.34 0.22
N VAL A 108 22.85 -1.28 -0.72
CA VAL A 108 22.18 -1.01 -2.01
C VAL A 108 20.67 -0.94 -1.80
N ALA A 109 20.08 -1.86 -1.07
CA ALA A 109 18.65 -1.86 -0.76
C ALA A 109 18.24 -0.57 -0.05
N GLU A 110 19.04 -0.10 0.91
CA GLU A 110 18.76 1.12 1.67
C GLU A 110 18.81 2.40 0.83
N ARG A 111 19.52 2.42 -0.29
CA ARG A 111 19.46 3.54 -1.23
C ARG A 111 18.05 3.72 -1.81
N TYR A 112 17.30 2.63 -2.00
CA TYR A 112 15.94 2.65 -2.54
C TYR A 112 14.88 2.76 -1.45
N THR A 113 15.08 2.10 -0.32
CA THR A 113 14.06 2.01 0.74
C THR A 113 14.21 3.08 1.83
N GLY A 114 15.37 3.74 1.89
CA GLY A 114 15.80 4.57 3.01
C GLY A 114 16.53 3.78 4.11
N THR A 115 17.36 4.45 4.86
CA THR A 115 18.20 3.87 5.93
C THR A 115 17.35 3.13 6.96
N ASN A 116 17.72 1.89 7.29
CA ASN A 116 17.03 1.01 8.24
C ASN A 116 15.57 0.70 7.89
N ARG A 117 15.17 0.81 6.60
CA ARG A 117 13.78 0.61 6.17
C ARG A 117 13.56 -0.60 5.28
N ARG A 118 14.62 -1.28 4.81
CA ARG A 118 14.48 -2.45 3.93
C ARG A 118 13.52 -3.48 4.49
N ASP A 119 13.72 -3.89 5.74
CA ASP A 119 12.91 -4.95 6.37
C ASP A 119 11.45 -4.51 6.57
N LEU A 120 11.20 -3.24 6.83
CA LEU A 120 9.84 -2.70 6.88
C LEU A 120 9.15 -2.71 5.52
N VAL A 121 9.89 -2.41 4.44
CA VAL A 121 9.34 -2.49 3.07
C VAL A 121 9.02 -3.93 2.71
N ILE A 122 9.89 -4.90 3.05
CA ILE A 122 9.65 -6.33 2.87
C ILE A 122 8.36 -6.77 3.58
N VAL A 123 8.21 -6.44 4.87
CA VAL A 123 6.98 -6.71 5.62
C VAL A 123 5.76 -6.04 4.98
N GLY A 124 5.94 -4.82 4.51
CA GLY A 124 4.88 -4.08 3.83
C GLY A 124 4.44 -4.73 2.52
N ILE A 125 5.36 -5.29 1.74
CA ILE A 125 5.05 -6.05 0.52
C ILE A 125 4.17 -7.26 0.86
N HIS A 126 4.57 -8.07 1.85
CA HIS A 126 3.75 -9.21 2.29
C HIS A 126 2.34 -8.77 2.73
N LEU A 127 2.24 -7.66 3.47
CA LEU A 127 0.94 -7.15 3.93
C LEU A 127 0.07 -6.68 2.75
N VAL A 128 0.63 -5.92 1.81
CA VAL A 128 -0.10 -5.40 0.64
C VAL A 128 -0.57 -6.54 -0.25
N THR A 129 0.30 -7.50 -0.57
CA THR A 129 -0.06 -8.65 -1.43
C THR A 129 -1.13 -9.54 -0.77
N ALA A 130 -1.06 -9.74 0.54
CA ALA A 130 -2.09 -10.47 1.28
C ALA A 130 -3.44 -9.72 1.30
N ILE A 131 -3.43 -8.38 1.40
CA ILE A 131 -4.65 -7.56 1.27
C ILE A 131 -5.21 -7.68 -0.15
N MET A 132 -4.37 -7.58 -1.18
CA MET A 132 -4.78 -7.73 -2.58
C MET A 132 -5.47 -9.08 -2.81
N ALA A 133 -4.83 -10.16 -2.36
CA ALA A 133 -5.38 -11.52 -2.44
C ALA A 133 -6.72 -11.64 -1.71
N LYS A 134 -6.82 -11.11 -0.49
CA LYS A 134 -8.07 -11.14 0.30
C LYS A 134 -9.22 -10.39 -0.36
N LEU A 135 -8.91 -9.30 -1.04
CA LEU A 135 -9.91 -8.48 -1.74
C LEU A 135 -10.18 -8.95 -3.19
N GLY A 136 -9.37 -9.88 -3.70
CA GLY A 136 -9.48 -10.42 -5.05
C GLY A 136 -8.99 -9.47 -6.13
N PHE A 137 -8.00 -8.62 -5.85
CA PHE A 137 -7.38 -7.73 -6.83
C PHE A 137 -5.99 -8.24 -7.23
N ASP A 138 -5.74 -8.26 -8.53
CA ASP A 138 -4.43 -8.64 -9.10
C ASP A 138 -3.53 -7.44 -9.34
N SER A 139 -4.07 -6.23 -9.23
CA SER A 139 -3.35 -4.97 -9.40
C SER A 139 -3.92 -3.86 -8.51
N CYS A 140 -3.11 -2.84 -8.26
CA CYS A 140 -3.53 -1.61 -7.59
C CYS A 140 -2.96 -0.38 -8.31
N ILE A 141 -3.65 0.74 -8.16
CA ILE A 141 -3.14 2.05 -8.55
C ILE A 141 -2.43 2.65 -7.35
N VAL A 142 -1.18 3.03 -7.54
CA VAL A 142 -0.37 3.65 -6.48
C VAL A 142 -0.63 5.15 -6.45
N MET A 143 -0.83 5.69 -5.25
CA MET A 143 -0.99 7.12 -5.02
C MET A 143 -0.10 7.55 -3.84
N ASP A 144 0.76 8.53 -4.10
CA ASP A 144 1.57 9.18 -3.06
C ASP A 144 0.79 10.30 -2.36
N ASP A 145 -0.13 10.92 -3.11
CA ASP A 145 -1.04 11.91 -2.54
C ASP A 145 -1.91 11.31 -1.44
N GLY A 146 -1.96 11.99 -0.32
CA GLY A 146 -2.63 11.51 0.86
C GLY A 146 -3.63 12.51 1.46
N LEU A 147 -3.75 12.46 2.78
CA LEU A 147 -4.67 13.31 3.54
C LEU A 147 -4.35 14.81 3.38
N ARG A 148 -3.07 15.17 3.34
CA ARG A 148 -2.62 16.58 3.25
C ARG A 148 -3.09 17.20 1.94
N GLU A 149 -2.84 16.52 0.83
CA GLU A 149 -3.22 16.95 -0.53
C GLU A 149 -4.75 17.02 -0.65
N GLY A 150 -5.46 16.02 -0.13
CA GLY A 150 -6.91 16.01 -0.10
C GLY A 150 -7.52 17.17 0.70
N VAL A 151 -6.93 17.52 1.83
CA VAL A 151 -7.35 18.68 2.64
C VAL A 151 -7.06 19.99 1.89
N ALA A 152 -5.89 20.12 1.26
CA ALA A 152 -5.54 21.31 0.49
C ALA A 152 -6.53 21.55 -0.66
N ILE A 153 -6.81 20.52 -1.47
CA ILE A 153 -7.78 20.59 -2.58
C ILE A 153 -9.17 20.96 -2.06
N SER A 154 -9.62 20.33 -0.97
CA SER A 154 -10.94 20.62 -0.38
C SER A 154 -11.09 22.06 0.08
N ASN A 155 -10.02 22.65 0.64
CA ASN A 155 -10.02 24.04 1.08
C ASN A 155 -9.95 25.03 -0.09
N CYS A 156 -9.14 24.73 -1.12
CA CYS A 156 -9.09 25.55 -2.33
C CYS A 156 -10.46 25.62 -3.03
N ASN A 157 -11.16 24.50 -3.15
CA ASN A 157 -12.50 24.48 -3.76
C ASN A 157 -13.53 25.30 -2.98
N LYS A 158 -13.40 25.41 -1.65
CA LYS A 158 -14.28 26.26 -0.83
C LYS A 158 -14.01 27.75 -1.04
N MET A 159 -12.76 28.14 -1.30
CA MET A 159 -12.40 29.56 -1.51
C MET A 159 -12.77 30.06 -2.91
N VAL A 160 -12.90 29.19 -3.89
CA VAL A 160 -13.30 29.56 -5.27
C VAL A 160 -14.82 29.72 -5.40
N CYS A 161 -15.61 29.15 -4.48
CA CYS A 161 -17.08 29.22 -4.48
C CYS A 161 -17.65 30.29 -3.52
N SER A 162 -16.82 31.09 -2.91
CA SER A 162 -17.20 32.25 -2.06
C SER A 162 -16.88 33.56 -2.74
#